data_5afc34974a346aeae1a720321c3175a8
#
_entry.id   5afc34974a346aeae1a720321c3175a8
#
_cell.length_a   1.000
_cell.length_b   1.000
_cell.length_c   1.000
_cell.angle_alpha   90.00
_cell.angle_beta   90.00
_cell.angle_gamma   90.00
#
_symmetry.space_group_name_H-M   'P 1'
#
loop_
_entity.id
_entity.type
_entity.pdbx_description
1 polymer ?
#
loop_
_entity_poly.entity_id
_entity_poly.type
_entity_poly.pdbx_seq_one_letter_code
_entity_poly.pdbx_strand_id
1 'polypeptide(L)'
;MTPLAAEPLIRWDWVADHGSEIASRLLEHVELTVIAVAIGFAISFPLAILAHRRRWTYAPITWVAGVLYTIPSLSLFVILIPVTGLSATTVLIGLVSYTLLIITRNTVAGLAAVPADVVDSANGMGFSSHQMLWHVEVPLALPLTMAGVRIATVSTIGLVTVGSLIGRGGVGQFILEGLRTLFQTEIVLGAVLAVLLALAADGALLLLQRSLTPWVKGGRKASVP
;
A
#
# COMPACT_ATOMS: atom_id res chain seq x y z
N MET A 1 -32.33 30.93 27.21
CA MET A 1 -31.22 30.12 26.71
C MET A 1 -31.79 28.79 26.27
N THR A 2 -32.15 28.64 25.02
CA THR A 2 -32.54 27.35 24.44
C THR A 2 -31.29 26.46 24.43
N PRO A 3 -31.36 25.22 24.97
CA PRO A 3 -30.24 24.31 24.85
C PRO A 3 -29.96 24.13 23.35
N LEU A 4 -28.70 24.40 22.92
CA LEU A 4 -28.24 23.97 21.63
C LEU A 4 -28.46 22.45 21.56
N ALA A 5 -29.49 22.04 20.83
CA ALA A 5 -29.70 20.64 20.53
C ALA A 5 -28.37 20.14 19.91
N ALA A 6 -27.73 19.18 20.57
CA ALA A 6 -26.48 18.62 20.04
C ALA A 6 -26.80 18.10 18.64
N GLU A 7 -26.17 18.69 17.63
CA GLU A 7 -26.34 18.21 16.28
C GLU A 7 -25.91 16.74 16.22
N PRO A 8 -26.66 15.89 15.50
CA PRO A 8 -26.29 14.48 15.40
C PRO A 8 -24.92 14.36 14.73
N LEU A 9 -24.09 13.44 15.24
CA LEU A 9 -22.75 13.16 14.70
C LEU A 9 -22.78 12.86 13.19
N ILE A 10 -23.86 12.26 12.71
CA ILE A 10 -24.06 11.94 11.29
C ILE A 10 -25.47 12.41 10.89
N ARG A 11 -25.49 13.28 9.89
CA ARG A 11 -26.72 13.71 9.20
C ARG A 11 -26.95 12.81 8.00
N TRP A 12 -27.83 11.84 8.16
CA TRP A 12 -28.13 10.84 7.11
C TRP A 12 -28.81 11.44 5.88
N ASP A 13 -29.58 12.52 6.05
CA ASP A 13 -30.12 13.32 4.96
C ASP A 13 -29.00 13.84 4.05
N TRP A 14 -27.97 14.44 4.64
CA TRP A 14 -26.81 14.92 3.91
C TRP A 14 -26.07 13.79 3.14
N VAL A 15 -25.87 12.65 3.81
CA VAL A 15 -25.21 11.49 3.18
C VAL A 15 -26.01 10.98 1.98
N ALA A 16 -27.34 10.94 2.08
CA ALA A 16 -28.22 10.52 1.00
C ALA A 16 -28.16 11.49 -0.22
N ASP A 17 -28.13 12.79 0.07
CA ASP A 17 -28.08 13.84 -0.95
C ASP A 17 -26.73 13.91 -1.69
N HIS A 18 -25.63 13.48 -1.04
CA HIS A 18 -24.26 13.54 -1.59
C HIS A 18 -23.72 12.19 -2.08
N GLY A 19 -24.59 11.20 -2.33
CA GLY A 19 -24.19 9.85 -2.71
C GLY A 19 -23.29 9.77 -3.96
N SER A 20 -23.54 10.61 -4.98
CA SER A 20 -22.72 10.67 -6.19
C SER A 20 -21.32 11.23 -5.93
N GLU A 21 -21.21 12.24 -5.07
CA GLU A 21 -19.93 12.80 -4.68
C GLU A 21 -19.12 11.79 -3.84
N ILE A 22 -19.76 11.13 -2.89
CA ILE A 22 -19.14 10.07 -2.08
C ILE A 22 -18.57 8.97 -2.98
N ALA A 23 -19.33 8.51 -3.96
CA ALA A 23 -18.88 7.49 -4.91
C ALA A 23 -17.68 7.98 -5.75
N SER A 24 -17.72 9.22 -6.24
CA SER A 24 -16.64 9.83 -7.02
C SER A 24 -15.35 9.94 -6.19
N ARG A 25 -15.42 10.42 -4.95
CA ARG A 25 -14.27 10.53 -4.06
C ARG A 25 -13.70 9.16 -3.66
N LEU A 26 -14.57 8.18 -3.48
CA LEU A 26 -14.15 6.81 -3.20
C LEU A 26 -13.41 6.20 -4.40
N LEU A 27 -13.92 6.40 -5.63
CA LEU A 27 -13.24 5.95 -6.84
C LEU A 27 -11.88 6.61 -7.02
N GLU A 28 -11.77 7.94 -6.84
CA GLU A 28 -10.49 8.66 -6.88
C GLU A 28 -9.51 8.06 -5.87
N HIS A 29 -9.98 7.75 -4.66
CA HIS A 29 -9.15 7.15 -3.61
C HIS A 29 -8.61 5.78 -4.00
N VAL A 30 -9.48 4.92 -4.53
CA VAL A 30 -9.11 3.59 -5.03
C VAL A 30 -8.12 3.70 -6.17
N GLU A 31 -8.39 4.57 -7.14
CA GLU A 31 -7.54 4.79 -8.32
C GLU A 31 -6.12 5.21 -7.90
N LEU A 32 -5.99 6.24 -7.07
CA LEU A 32 -4.69 6.71 -6.57
C LEU A 32 -3.94 5.60 -5.82
N THR A 33 -4.64 4.83 -4.98
CA THR A 33 -4.05 3.73 -4.23
C THR A 33 -3.55 2.62 -5.15
N VAL A 34 -4.39 2.16 -6.08
CA VAL A 34 -4.05 1.05 -7.00
C VAL A 34 -2.89 1.44 -7.90
N ILE A 35 -2.92 2.63 -8.49
CA ILE A 35 -1.84 3.12 -9.37
C ILE A 35 -0.54 3.24 -8.58
N ALA A 36 -0.57 3.85 -7.39
CA ALA A 36 0.64 4.03 -6.59
C ALA A 36 1.26 2.69 -6.17
N VAL A 37 0.46 1.74 -5.71
CA VAL A 37 0.94 0.41 -5.29
C VAL A 37 1.42 -0.41 -6.48
N ALA A 38 0.73 -0.36 -7.62
CA ALA A 38 1.14 -1.06 -8.85
C ALA A 38 2.49 -0.55 -9.37
N ILE A 39 2.67 0.77 -9.49
CA ILE A 39 3.95 1.38 -9.89
C ILE A 39 5.03 1.07 -8.86
N GLY A 40 4.72 1.23 -7.58
CA GLY A 40 5.63 0.93 -6.49
C GLY A 40 6.10 -0.53 -6.51
N PHE A 41 5.20 -1.48 -6.74
CA PHE A 41 5.54 -2.89 -6.92
C PHE A 41 6.41 -3.12 -8.17
N ALA A 42 6.04 -2.52 -9.31
CA ALA A 42 6.79 -2.64 -10.55
C ALA A 42 8.25 -2.14 -10.43
N ILE A 43 8.49 -1.14 -9.59
CA ILE A 43 9.83 -0.63 -9.29
C ILE A 43 10.52 -1.49 -8.21
N SER A 44 9.83 -1.77 -7.12
CA SER A 44 10.41 -2.45 -5.95
C SER A 44 10.78 -3.90 -6.20
N PHE A 45 9.98 -4.62 -7.00
CA PHE A 45 10.19 -6.03 -7.22
C PHE A 45 11.52 -6.33 -7.96
N PRO A 46 11.85 -5.69 -9.10
CA PRO A 46 13.16 -5.87 -9.73
C PRO A 46 14.30 -5.36 -8.86
N LEU A 47 14.12 -4.26 -8.10
CA LEU A 47 15.13 -3.78 -7.16
C LEU A 47 15.39 -4.79 -6.04
N ALA A 48 14.37 -5.47 -5.54
CA ALA A 48 14.50 -6.51 -4.53
C ALA A 48 15.22 -7.74 -5.08
N ILE A 49 14.94 -8.17 -6.32
CA ILE A 49 15.69 -9.25 -6.99
C ILE A 49 17.16 -8.88 -7.14
N LEU A 50 17.45 -7.65 -7.58
CA LEU A 50 18.80 -7.14 -7.69
C LEU A 50 19.53 -7.15 -6.33
N ALA A 51 18.85 -6.67 -5.28
CA ALA A 51 19.38 -6.62 -3.93
C ALA A 51 19.63 -8.03 -3.35
N HIS A 52 18.78 -9.01 -3.68
CA HIS A 52 18.97 -10.40 -3.29
C HIS A 52 20.16 -11.05 -4.04
N ARG A 53 20.25 -10.85 -5.34
CA ARG A 53 21.33 -11.39 -6.19
C ARG A 53 22.69 -10.74 -5.95
N ARG A 54 22.70 -9.43 -5.66
CA ARG A 54 23.92 -8.63 -5.44
C ARG A 54 23.84 -7.95 -4.08
N ARG A 55 24.23 -8.64 -3.01
CA ARG A 55 24.10 -8.18 -1.61
C ARG A 55 24.61 -6.77 -1.36
N TRP A 56 25.63 -6.31 -2.08
CA TRP A 56 26.14 -4.95 -1.95
C TRP A 56 25.15 -3.85 -2.39
N THR A 57 24.17 -4.17 -3.25
CA THR A 57 23.15 -3.21 -3.70
C THR A 57 22.01 -3.05 -2.68
N TYR A 58 21.85 -3.97 -1.74
CA TYR A 58 20.79 -3.91 -0.73
C TYR A 58 20.85 -2.64 0.11
N ALA A 59 22.04 -2.32 0.65
CA ALA A 59 22.22 -1.15 1.50
C ALA A 59 21.90 0.17 0.77
N PRO A 60 22.45 0.47 -0.43
CA PRO A 60 22.11 1.71 -1.12
C PRO A 60 20.65 1.79 -1.56
N ILE A 61 20.04 0.68 -2.03
CA ILE A 61 18.62 0.66 -2.42
C ILE A 61 17.75 0.97 -1.21
N THR A 62 17.96 0.28 -0.09
CA THR A 62 17.15 0.49 1.12
C THR A 62 17.44 1.82 1.80
N TRP A 63 18.64 2.36 1.65
CA TRP A 63 18.98 3.70 2.14
C TRP A 63 18.21 4.78 1.37
N VAL A 64 18.26 4.76 0.03
CA VAL A 64 17.51 5.73 -0.79
C VAL A 64 16.00 5.64 -0.51
N ALA A 65 15.44 4.43 -0.54
CA ALA A 65 14.03 4.22 -0.23
C ALA A 65 13.68 4.64 1.21
N GLY A 66 14.61 4.43 2.16
CA GLY A 66 14.47 4.85 3.56
C GLY A 66 14.46 6.36 3.71
N VAL A 67 15.37 7.08 3.04
CA VAL A 67 15.37 8.55 3.03
C VAL A 67 14.04 9.10 2.51
N LEU A 68 13.56 8.58 1.37
CA LEU A 68 12.26 8.96 0.82
C LEU A 68 11.11 8.70 1.82
N TYR A 69 11.16 7.57 2.52
CA TYR A 69 10.15 7.17 3.50
C TYR A 69 10.17 8.05 4.76
N THR A 70 11.30 8.64 5.13
CA THR A 70 11.42 9.50 6.32
C THR A 70 10.95 10.94 6.09
N ILE A 71 10.86 11.38 4.83
CA ILE A 71 10.34 12.73 4.53
C ILE A 71 8.85 12.75 4.90
N PRO A 72 8.35 13.69 5.71
CA PRO A 72 6.91 13.81 5.97
C PRO A 72 6.11 13.96 4.67
N SER A 73 5.01 13.20 4.53
CA SER A 73 4.24 13.12 3.27
C SER A 73 3.81 14.49 2.73
N LEU A 74 3.30 15.35 3.61
CA LEU A 74 2.94 16.70 3.20
C LEU A 74 4.15 17.48 2.69
N SER A 75 5.29 17.37 3.34
CA SER A 75 6.54 18.04 2.91
C SER A 75 6.98 17.52 1.54
N LEU A 76 6.89 16.22 1.30
CA LEU A 76 7.24 15.62 0.01
C LEU A 76 6.31 16.15 -1.10
N PHE A 77 5.00 16.21 -0.86
CA PHE A 77 4.06 16.78 -1.82
C PHE A 77 4.40 18.25 -2.13
N VAL A 78 4.64 19.06 -1.09
CA VAL A 78 4.98 20.49 -1.26
C VAL A 78 6.27 20.69 -2.05
N ILE A 79 7.31 19.86 -1.82
CA ILE A 79 8.57 19.92 -2.57
C ILE A 79 8.35 19.58 -4.06
N LEU A 80 7.40 18.71 -4.38
CA LEU A 80 7.11 18.33 -5.75
C LEU A 80 6.26 19.34 -6.53
N ILE A 81 5.44 20.15 -5.85
CA ILE A 81 4.53 21.13 -6.49
C ILE A 81 5.21 22.05 -7.52
N PRO A 82 6.41 22.61 -7.27
CA PRO A 82 7.05 23.50 -8.25
C PRO A 82 7.35 22.82 -9.60
N VAL A 83 7.47 21.50 -9.62
CA VAL A 83 7.80 20.72 -10.82
C VAL A 83 6.55 20.09 -11.45
N THR A 84 5.62 19.59 -10.63
CA THR A 84 4.47 18.77 -11.09
C THR A 84 3.13 19.48 -10.91
N GLY A 85 3.11 20.65 -10.27
CA GLY A 85 1.89 21.41 -9.97
C GLY A 85 1.02 20.75 -8.90
N LEU A 86 -0.17 21.32 -8.67
CA LEU A 86 -1.22 20.75 -7.82
C LEU A 86 -1.97 19.68 -8.62
N SER A 87 -1.43 18.46 -8.71
CA SER A 87 -1.91 17.43 -9.63
C SER A 87 -1.93 16.03 -8.98
N ALA A 88 -2.67 15.11 -9.60
CA ALA A 88 -2.63 13.70 -9.24
C ALA A 88 -1.20 13.13 -9.36
N THR A 89 -0.40 13.61 -10.31
CA THR A 89 1.00 13.19 -10.49
C THR A 89 1.84 13.49 -9.26
N THR A 90 1.67 14.68 -8.65
CA THR A 90 2.36 15.04 -7.41
C THR A 90 2.07 14.06 -6.29
N VAL A 91 0.79 13.75 -6.09
CA VAL A 91 0.35 12.76 -5.09
C VAL A 91 0.91 11.39 -5.41
N LEU A 92 0.80 10.93 -6.67
CA LEU A 92 1.27 9.61 -7.08
C LEU A 92 2.78 9.44 -6.88
N ILE A 93 3.61 10.42 -7.25
CA ILE A 93 5.07 10.34 -7.02
C ILE A 93 5.36 10.17 -5.52
N GLY A 94 4.70 10.96 -4.68
CA GLY A 94 4.85 10.85 -3.23
C GLY A 94 4.42 9.47 -2.73
N LEU A 95 3.21 9.01 -3.09
CA LEU A 95 2.67 7.72 -2.66
C LEU A 95 3.57 6.55 -3.11
N VAL A 96 4.00 6.54 -4.38
CA VAL A 96 4.95 5.53 -4.90
C VAL A 96 6.21 5.49 -4.06
N SER A 97 6.80 6.66 -3.74
CA SER A 97 8.02 6.75 -2.95
C SER A 97 7.91 6.02 -1.60
N TYR A 98 6.75 6.11 -0.94
CA TYR A 98 6.50 5.42 0.34
C TYR A 98 6.34 3.91 0.21
N THR A 99 5.87 3.41 -0.93
CA THR A 99 5.73 1.95 -1.12
C THR A 99 7.07 1.26 -1.32
N LEU A 100 8.08 1.97 -1.87
CA LEU A 100 9.36 1.38 -2.29
C LEU A 100 10.07 0.66 -1.15
N LEU A 101 10.20 1.29 0.01
CA LEU A 101 10.89 0.69 1.16
C LEU A 101 10.18 -0.56 1.66
N ILE A 102 8.85 -0.47 1.81
CA ILE A 102 8.04 -1.54 2.39
C ILE A 102 8.08 -2.77 1.50
N ILE A 103 7.79 -2.59 0.20
CA ILE A 103 7.72 -3.70 -0.75
C ILE A 103 9.12 -4.31 -0.96
N THR A 104 10.16 -3.47 -1.15
CA THR A 104 11.52 -3.97 -1.37
C THR A 104 12.00 -4.81 -0.20
N ARG A 105 11.87 -4.33 1.05
CA ARG A 105 12.32 -5.08 2.24
C ARG A 105 11.59 -6.40 2.41
N ASN A 106 10.27 -6.41 2.25
CA ASN A 106 9.48 -7.64 2.39
C ASN A 106 9.80 -8.65 1.28
N THR A 107 10.00 -8.19 0.04
CA THR A 107 10.38 -9.07 -1.07
C THR A 107 11.77 -9.65 -0.87
N VAL A 108 12.76 -8.85 -0.46
CA VAL A 108 14.12 -9.36 -0.15
C VAL A 108 14.06 -10.36 1.01
N ALA A 109 13.30 -10.07 2.07
CA ALA A 109 13.12 -11.00 3.17
C ALA A 109 12.47 -12.31 2.71
N GLY A 110 11.48 -12.24 1.80
CA GLY A 110 10.87 -13.42 1.20
C GLY A 110 11.84 -14.27 0.41
N LEU A 111 12.65 -13.64 -0.45
CA LEU A 111 13.68 -14.34 -1.22
C LEU A 111 14.77 -14.95 -0.32
N ALA A 112 15.15 -14.24 0.75
CA ALA A 112 16.15 -14.74 1.70
C ALA A 112 15.63 -15.85 2.62
N ALA A 113 14.31 -16.01 2.76
CA ALA A 113 13.67 -17.04 3.57
C ALA A 113 13.51 -18.39 2.84
N VAL A 114 13.90 -18.46 1.57
CA VAL A 114 13.88 -19.75 0.82
C VAL A 114 14.88 -20.71 1.44
N PRO A 115 14.46 -21.95 1.84
CA PRO A 115 15.34 -22.90 2.48
C PRO A 115 16.51 -23.31 1.58
N ALA A 116 17.71 -23.42 2.15
CA ALA A 116 18.93 -23.74 1.38
C ALA A 116 18.87 -25.14 0.75
N ASP A 117 18.27 -26.13 1.44
CA ASP A 117 18.08 -27.49 0.97
C ASP A 117 17.19 -27.55 -0.30
N VAL A 118 16.21 -26.67 -0.42
CA VAL A 118 15.39 -26.54 -1.63
C VAL A 118 16.20 -25.98 -2.78
N VAL A 119 17.02 -24.96 -2.51
CA VAL A 119 17.93 -24.34 -3.50
C VAL A 119 18.96 -25.36 -3.96
N ASP A 120 19.57 -26.12 -3.03
CA ASP A 120 20.57 -27.15 -3.35
C ASP A 120 19.97 -28.31 -4.16
N SER A 121 18.75 -28.72 -3.84
CA SER A 121 18.02 -29.74 -4.60
C SER A 121 17.73 -29.29 -6.03
N ALA A 122 17.30 -28.05 -6.22
CA ALA A 122 17.05 -27.48 -7.54
C ALA A 122 18.35 -27.31 -8.37
N ASN A 123 19.46 -26.93 -7.72
CA ASN A 123 20.78 -26.91 -8.34
C ASN A 123 21.22 -28.33 -8.78
N GLY A 124 20.99 -29.35 -7.93
CA GLY A 124 21.28 -30.74 -8.27
C GLY A 124 20.46 -31.28 -9.45
N MET A 125 19.26 -30.73 -9.68
CA MET A 125 18.43 -31.01 -10.85
C MET A 125 18.86 -30.24 -12.11
N GLY A 126 19.90 -29.39 -12.04
CA GLY A 126 20.41 -28.64 -13.17
C GLY A 126 19.65 -27.35 -13.50
N PHE A 127 18.90 -26.79 -12.55
CA PHE A 127 18.21 -25.50 -12.78
C PHE A 127 19.22 -24.37 -13.07
N SER A 128 18.97 -23.64 -14.15
CA SER A 128 19.68 -22.39 -14.41
C SER A 128 19.30 -21.32 -13.37
N SER A 129 20.12 -20.28 -13.21
CA SER A 129 19.82 -19.16 -12.29
C SER A 129 18.47 -18.48 -12.57
N HIS A 130 18.04 -18.43 -13.82
CA HIS A 130 16.73 -17.90 -14.20
C HIS A 130 15.58 -18.84 -13.78
N GLN A 131 15.75 -20.14 -14.02
CA GLN A 131 14.78 -21.16 -13.59
C GLN A 131 14.68 -21.20 -12.06
N MET A 132 15.81 -21.14 -11.36
CA MET A 132 15.86 -21.03 -9.90
C MET A 132 15.01 -19.87 -9.40
N LEU A 133 15.22 -18.67 -9.95
CA LEU A 133 14.48 -17.48 -9.53
C LEU A 133 12.97 -17.65 -9.72
N TRP A 134 12.54 -17.99 -10.94
CA TRP A 134 11.11 -17.93 -11.28
C TRP A 134 10.30 -19.18 -10.87
N HIS A 135 10.93 -20.34 -10.77
CA HIS A 135 10.21 -21.59 -10.41
C HIS A 135 10.38 -22.00 -8.95
N VAL A 136 11.38 -21.43 -8.25
CA VAL A 136 11.65 -21.81 -6.85
C VAL A 136 11.58 -20.60 -5.93
N GLU A 137 12.49 -19.62 -6.13
CA GLU A 137 12.66 -18.52 -5.17
C GLU A 137 11.43 -17.59 -5.14
N VAL A 138 10.94 -17.11 -6.29
CA VAL A 138 9.79 -16.18 -6.36
C VAL A 138 8.51 -16.81 -5.81
N PRO A 139 8.10 -18.05 -6.20
CA PRO A 139 6.95 -18.67 -5.61
C PRO A 139 7.04 -18.83 -4.08
N LEU A 140 8.19 -19.25 -3.56
CA LEU A 140 8.39 -19.42 -2.12
C LEU A 140 8.49 -18.09 -1.36
N ALA A 141 8.98 -17.02 -2.01
CA ALA A 141 9.03 -15.67 -1.47
C ALA A 141 7.65 -14.95 -1.49
N LEU A 142 6.71 -15.44 -2.31
CA LEU A 142 5.43 -14.77 -2.56
C LEU A 142 4.62 -14.45 -1.30
N PRO A 143 4.54 -15.31 -0.26
CA PRO A 143 3.81 -14.99 0.96
C PRO A 143 4.31 -13.71 1.67
N LEU A 144 5.62 -13.54 1.79
CA LEU A 144 6.24 -12.36 2.40
C LEU A 144 6.17 -11.14 1.47
N THR A 145 6.34 -11.34 0.18
CA THR A 145 6.15 -10.27 -0.83
C THR A 145 4.73 -9.72 -0.76
N MET A 146 3.71 -10.60 -0.73
CA MET A 146 2.31 -10.19 -0.60
C MET A 146 2.02 -9.50 0.73
N ALA A 147 2.65 -9.93 1.83
CA ALA A 147 2.55 -9.22 3.10
C ALA A 147 3.07 -7.78 2.97
N GLY A 148 4.19 -7.58 2.27
CA GLY A 148 4.71 -6.25 1.96
C GLY A 148 3.75 -5.40 1.12
N VAL A 149 3.15 -5.98 0.08
CA VAL A 149 2.15 -5.30 -0.76
C VAL A 149 0.93 -4.89 0.07
N ARG A 150 0.44 -5.77 0.96
CA ARG A 150 -0.69 -5.46 1.86
C ARG A 150 -0.39 -4.29 2.79
N ILE A 151 0.77 -4.32 3.46
CA ILE A 151 1.21 -3.22 4.34
C ILE A 151 1.32 -1.92 3.54
N ALA A 152 1.94 -1.95 2.36
CA ALA A 152 2.07 -0.79 1.49
C ALA A 152 0.70 -0.24 1.07
N THR A 153 -0.26 -1.11 0.70
CA THR A 153 -1.62 -0.72 0.29
C THR A 153 -2.36 -0.01 1.42
N VAL A 154 -2.39 -0.61 2.61
CA VAL A 154 -3.07 -0.02 3.79
C VAL A 154 -2.43 1.34 4.15
N SER A 155 -1.09 1.42 4.14
CA SER A 155 -0.38 2.68 4.40
C SER A 155 -0.68 3.72 3.33
N THR A 156 -0.74 3.33 2.05
CA THR A 156 -1.05 4.22 0.94
C THR A 156 -2.47 4.78 1.05
N ILE A 157 -3.46 3.97 1.42
CA ILE A 157 -4.83 4.44 1.67
C ILE A 157 -4.84 5.55 2.74
N GLY A 158 -4.11 5.39 3.83
CA GLY A 158 -3.97 6.45 4.82
C GLY A 158 -3.29 7.71 4.26
N LEU A 159 -2.24 7.54 3.44
CA LEU A 159 -1.50 8.66 2.85
C LEU A 159 -2.27 9.41 1.75
N VAL A 160 -3.16 8.74 1.01
CA VAL A 160 -4.04 9.40 0.04
C VAL A 160 -4.88 10.48 0.71
N THR A 161 -5.36 10.28 1.94
CA THR A 161 -6.14 11.29 2.67
C THR A 161 -5.35 12.59 2.85
N VAL A 162 -4.02 12.52 3.01
CA VAL A 162 -3.15 13.70 3.13
C VAL A 162 -3.07 14.48 1.81
N GLY A 163 -3.25 13.80 0.67
CA GLY A 163 -3.33 14.41 -0.65
C GLY A 163 -4.47 15.42 -0.81
N SER A 164 -5.49 15.37 0.07
CA SER A 164 -6.57 16.36 0.10
C SER A 164 -6.07 17.78 0.31
N LEU A 165 -4.97 17.97 1.03
CA LEU A 165 -4.35 19.27 1.27
C LEU A 165 -3.85 19.95 -0.01
N ILE A 166 -3.63 19.18 -1.08
CA ILE A 166 -3.25 19.68 -2.41
C ILE A 166 -4.36 19.43 -3.45
N GLY A 167 -5.58 19.15 -3.00
CA GLY A 167 -6.78 19.01 -3.83
C GLY A 167 -6.99 17.65 -4.48
N ARG A 168 -6.23 16.62 -4.08
CA ARG A 168 -6.26 15.25 -4.65
C ARG A 168 -6.12 14.17 -3.57
N GLY A 169 -7.18 13.96 -2.79
CA GLY A 169 -7.14 13.07 -1.63
C GLY A 169 -8.32 12.09 -1.50
N GLY A 170 -9.11 11.92 -2.54
CA GLY A 170 -10.28 11.04 -2.51
C GLY A 170 -11.18 11.35 -1.32
N VAL A 171 -11.51 10.33 -0.50
CA VAL A 171 -12.36 10.52 0.70
C VAL A 171 -11.73 11.43 1.76
N GLY A 172 -10.44 11.72 1.70
CA GLY A 172 -9.76 12.70 2.56
C GLY A 172 -10.28 14.13 2.35
N GLN A 173 -10.90 14.43 1.20
CA GLN A 173 -11.54 15.73 0.95
C GLN A 173 -12.67 16.00 1.96
N PHE A 174 -13.48 14.98 2.29
CA PHE A 174 -14.53 15.12 3.33
C PHE A 174 -13.92 15.42 4.70
N ILE A 175 -12.80 14.79 5.05
CA ILE A 175 -12.12 15.07 6.31
C ILE A 175 -11.65 16.52 6.34
N LEU A 176 -11.00 16.98 5.26
CA LEU A 176 -10.46 18.34 5.17
C LEU A 176 -11.57 19.40 5.18
N GLU A 177 -12.62 19.20 4.39
CA GLU A 177 -13.74 20.14 4.31
C GLU A 177 -14.51 20.19 5.62
N GLY A 178 -14.82 19.04 6.20
CA GLY A 178 -15.47 18.95 7.49
C GLY A 178 -14.67 19.60 8.63
N LEU A 179 -13.32 19.54 8.58
CA LEU A 179 -12.47 20.26 9.53
C LEU A 179 -12.53 21.79 9.33
N ARG A 180 -12.63 22.26 8.09
CA ARG A 180 -12.71 23.70 7.75
C ARG A 180 -14.06 24.29 8.13
N THR A 181 -15.12 23.54 7.93
CA THR A 181 -16.51 23.97 8.18
C THR A 181 -17.02 23.59 9.57
N LEU A 182 -16.24 22.82 10.33
CA LEU A 182 -16.63 22.20 11.61
C LEU A 182 -17.84 21.28 11.48
N PHE A 183 -18.01 20.66 10.30
CA PHE A 183 -19.12 19.78 9.99
C PHE A 183 -18.73 18.31 10.29
N GLN A 184 -19.19 17.79 11.42
CA GLN A 184 -18.82 16.50 11.96
C GLN A 184 -19.16 15.33 11.02
N THR A 185 -20.28 15.42 10.29
CA THR A 185 -20.72 14.37 9.36
C THR A 185 -19.67 14.06 8.31
N GLU A 186 -19.08 15.10 7.66
CA GLU A 186 -18.03 14.92 6.66
C GLU A 186 -16.76 14.32 7.25
N ILE A 187 -16.34 14.79 8.44
CA ILE A 187 -15.15 14.27 9.10
C ILE A 187 -15.31 12.76 9.38
N VAL A 188 -16.41 12.40 10.02
CA VAL A 188 -16.69 11.00 10.40
C VAL A 188 -16.86 10.13 9.15
N LEU A 189 -17.61 10.60 8.15
CA LEU A 189 -17.82 9.89 6.91
C LEU A 189 -16.50 9.59 6.20
N GLY A 190 -15.66 10.63 6.00
CA GLY A 190 -14.37 10.47 5.33
C GLY A 190 -13.43 9.50 6.08
N ALA A 191 -13.37 9.61 7.41
CA ALA A 191 -12.57 8.72 8.24
C ALA A 191 -13.07 7.27 8.19
N VAL A 192 -14.39 7.05 8.34
CA VAL A 192 -14.99 5.70 8.28
C VAL A 192 -14.78 5.07 6.90
N LEU A 193 -15.00 5.82 5.81
CA LEU A 193 -14.79 5.31 4.46
C LEU A 193 -13.33 4.94 4.22
N ALA A 194 -12.37 5.73 4.68
CA ALA A 194 -10.95 5.40 4.56
C ALA A 194 -10.59 4.10 5.31
N VAL A 195 -11.10 3.92 6.53
CA VAL A 195 -10.89 2.70 7.33
C VAL A 195 -11.54 1.49 6.66
N LEU A 196 -12.79 1.62 6.21
CA LEU A 196 -13.50 0.52 5.53
C LEU A 196 -12.79 0.14 4.23
N LEU A 197 -12.30 1.12 3.46
CA LEU A 197 -11.52 0.86 2.25
C LEU A 197 -10.23 0.12 2.58
N ALA A 198 -9.50 0.52 3.63
CA ALA A 198 -8.27 -0.15 4.06
C ALA A 198 -8.53 -1.61 4.47
N LEU A 199 -9.58 -1.86 5.24
CA LEU A 199 -9.98 -3.22 5.65
C LEU A 199 -10.41 -4.07 4.46
N ALA A 200 -11.18 -3.50 3.53
CA ALA A 200 -11.63 -4.19 2.32
C ALA A 200 -10.44 -4.54 1.41
N ALA A 201 -9.52 -3.59 1.20
CA ALA A 201 -8.32 -3.81 0.41
C ALA A 201 -7.39 -4.87 1.03
N ASP A 202 -7.16 -4.81 2.35
CA ASP A 202 -6.37 -5.82 3.06
C ASP A 202 -7.00 -7.21 2.97
N GLY A 203 -8.31 -7.30 3.17
CA GLY A 203 -9.07 -8.55 3.03
C GLY A 203 -9.00 -9.12 1.61
N ALA A 204 -9.20 -8.29 0.59
CA ALA A 204 -9.11 -8.69 -0.82
C ALA A 204 -7.70 -9.20 -1.17
N LEU A 205 -6.65 -8.48 -0.76
CA LEU A 205 -5.26 -8.88 -0.98
C LEU A 205 -4.91 -10.15 -0.18
N LEU A 206 -5.47 -10.34 1.02
CA LEU A 206 -5.30 -11.59 1.78
C LEU A 206 -5.94 -12.77 1.06
N LEU A 207 -7.13 -12.61 0.49
CA LEU A 207 -7.78 -13.64 -0.31
C LEU A 207 -6.96 -13.97 -1.56
N LEU A 208 -6.48 -12.94 -2.25
CA LEU A 208 -5.57 -13.10 -3.40
C LEU A 208 -4.29 -13.84 -2.99
N GLN A 209 -3.65 -13.44 -1.90
CA GLN A 209 -2.48 -14.14 -1.36
C GLN A 209 -2.78 -15.63 -1.13
N ARG A 210 -3.89 -15.96 -0.48
CA ARG A 210 -4.28 -17.33 -0.20
C ARG A 210 -4.53 -18.17 -1.45
N SER A 211 -5.02 -17.56 -2.52
CA SER A 211 -5.23 -18.24 -3.81
C SER A 211 -3.92 -18.48 -4.55
N LEU A 212 -2.96 -17.53 -4.43
CA LEU A 212 -1.64 -17.61 -5.07
C LEU A 212 -0.64 -18.48 -4.29
N THR A 213 -0.91 -18.80 -3.01
CA THR A 213 0.01 -19.56 -2.14
C THR A 213 -0.67 -20.77 -1.49
N PRO A 214 -1.28 -21.70 -2.26
CA PRO A 214 -2.02 -22.85 -1.69
C PRO A 214 -1.15 -23.79 -0.86
N TRP A 215 0.15 -23.88 -1.16
CA TRP A 215 1.13 -24.72 -0.46
C TRP A 215 1.39 -24.33 0.99
N VAL A 216 1.18 -23.06 1.37
CA VAL A 216 1.36 -22.58 2.75
C VAL A 216 0.39 -23.24 3.73
N LYS A 217 -0.78 -23.70 3.26
CA LYS A 217 -1.77 -24.38 4.08
C LYS A 217 -1.40 -25.85 4.39
N GLY A 218 -0.57 -26.48 3.55
CA GLY A 218 -0.18 -27.89 3.69
C GLY A 218 0.81 -28.13 4.84
N GLY A 219 1.71 -27.20 5.11
CA GLY A 219 2.76 -27.37 6.14
C GLY A 219 2.27 -27.34 7.60
N ARG A 220 1.07 -26.82 7.86
CA ARG A 220 0.52 -26.72 9.23
C ARG A 220 -0.08 -28.01 9.76
N LYS A 221 -0.32 -29.01 8.89
CA LYS A 221 -0.89 -30.32 9.28
C LYS A 221 0.17 -31.41 9.55
N ALA A 222 1.45 -31.12 9.27
CA ALA A 222 2.52 -32.11 9.38
C ALA A 222 3.32 -32.06 10.70
N SER A 223 2.99 -31.17 11.64
CA SER A 223 3.69 -31.05 12.92
C SER A 223 2.77 -31.44 14.09
N VAL A 224 2.39 -32.73 14.18
CA VAL A 224 1.99 -33.36 15.44
C VAL A 224 2.58 -34.77 15.44
N PRO A 225 3.62 -35.06 16.23
CA PRO A 225 3.86 -36.41 16.68
C PRO A 225 2.91 -36.78 17.83
#